data_17f26d62fb96e00942893e0cfa6e0aa2
#
_entry.id   17f26d62fb96e00942893e0cfa6e0aa2
#
_cell.length_a   1.000
_cell.length_b   1.000
_cell.length_c   1.000
_cell.angle_alpha   90.00
_cell.angle_beta   90.00
_cell.angle_gamma   90.00
#
_symmetry.space_group_name_H-M   'P 1'
#
loop_
_entity.id
_entity.type
_entity.pdbx_description
1 polymer ?
#
loop_
_entity_poly.entity_id
_entity_poly.type
_entity_poly.pdbx_seq_one_letter_code
_entity_poly.pdbx_strand_id
1 'polypeptide(L)'
;MKVLEVLTYYRPWVSGLTIYVERLSRALVEQGHDVTVLTSQYDPSLPRYDVMDGVKIVRIPVALRISKGVLMPDFGPMAWKLSRRSNVLHLHLPQFDAPGLALRGRLLRKPVVLTYHCDLQLPVGLFNKAVDRVVQFQNRVAGRLADVVATYTRDYAIHSPYLSQYVDRKLVIVPPPITLNPVTDAAVRAFREKHAVGDRPVIGISARLAAEKGVEVLLQALPRVIDAYPDVLVLHAGPHKNILGEEAYAARLRPLFEQFQAHYKLLGTLQGEELTAFYRSLDLLCICSLNSTESFGLVQIEAMRNGVPVAACNLPGVRQPVTMTGMGEVTEVGDAEALAEAIIRILNERERYVRDPDLIAASFDPAQTAAEYARVFEALCHGGHPAQSIEPPAYDRLRAMRDNAPPSTILT
;
A
#
# COMPACT_ATOMS: atom_id res chain seq x y z
N MET A 1 23.62 4.66 10.08
CA MET A 1 23.98 5.28 8.77
C MET A 1 23.17 6.55 8.52
N LYS A 2 23.58 7.38 7.54
CA LYS A 2 22.80 8.51 7.06
C LYS A 2 22.03 8.11 5.82
N VAL A 3 20.71 8.05 5.91
CA VAL A 3 19.81 7.64 4.82
C VAL A 3 19.08 8.85 4.26
N LEU A 4 19.08 9.01 2.93
CA LEU A 4 18.27 10.01 2.24
C LEU A 4 17.09 9.34 1.57
N GLU A 5 15.92 9.48 2.15
CA GLU A 5 14.64 9.05 1.59
C GLU A 5 14.11 10.13 0.66
N VAL A 6 13.68 9.78 -0.55
CA VAL A 6 13.19 10.76 -1.52
C VAL A 6 11.86 10.31 -2.12
N LEU A 7 10.85 11.18 -1.99
CA LEU A 7 9.53 10.99 -2.58
C LEU A 7 8.87 12.35 -2.86
N THR A 8 7.87 12.37 -3.76
CA THR A 8 7.24 13.62 -4.19
C THR A 8 6.38 14.27 -3.09
N TYR A 9 5.55 13.48 -2.37
CA TYR A 9 4.65 13.95 -1.34
C TYR A 9 4.93 13.23 -0.02
N TYR A 10 4.98 13.97 1.08
CA TYR A 10 5.17 13.43 2.43
C TYR A 10 4.19 14.08 3.41
N ARG A 11 4.15 13.62 4.65
CA ARG A 11 3.24 14.15 5.69
C ARG A 11 3.18 15.68 5.72
N PRO A 12 1.97 16.23 5.94
CA PRO A 12 0.68 15.61 6.31
C PRO A 12 -0.12 15.01 5.14
N TRP A 13 0.41 14.97 3.91
CA TRP A 13 -0.23 14.27 2.79
C TRP A 13 -0.38 12.77 3.11
N VAL A 14 -1.58 12.20 2.86
CA VAL A 14 -1.88 10.79 3.15
C VAL A 14 -2.08 10.02 1.86
N SER A 15 -1.24 9.02 1.66
CA SER A 15 -1.33 8.02 0.59
C SER A 15 -0.63 6.74 1.05
N GLY A 16 -0.85 5.61 0.37
CA GLY A 16 -0.16 4.35 0.69
C GLY A 16 1.36 4.51 0.67
N LEU A 17 1.91 5.22 -0.33
CA LEU A 17 3.34 5.50 -0.43
C LEU A 17 3.84 6.37 0.73
N THR A 18 3.11 7.42 1.10
CA THR A 18 3.49 8.30 2.21
C THR A 18 3.49 7.56 3.54
N ILE A 19 2.45 6.75 3.79
CA ILE A 19 2.34 5.91 5.00
C ILE A 19 3.50 4.89 5.05
N TYR A 20 3.83 4.28 3.92
CA TYR A 20 4.96 3.36 3.83
C TYR A 20 6.28 4.03 4.25
N VAL A 21 6.61 5.19 3.62
CA VAL A 21 7.87 5.89 3.90
C VAL A 21 7.91 6.44 5.32
N GLU A 22 6.80 6.92 5.86
CA GLU A 22 6.70 7.35 7.25
C GLU A 22 7.02 6.21 8.23
N ARG A 23 6.36 5.05 8.06
CA ARG A 23 6.57 3.87 8.91
C ARG A 23 8.00 3.36 8.83
N LEU A 24 8.55 3.26 7.62
CA LEU A 24 9.93 2.84 7.37
C LEU A 24 10.94 3.83 7.98
N SER A 25 10.79 5.13 7.68
CA SER A 25 11.71 6.16 8.16
C SER A 25 11.77 6.23 9.68
N ARG A 26 10.61 6.13 10.35
CA ARG A 26 10.54 6.08 11.81
C ARG A 26 11.25 4.85 12.36
N ALA A 27 10.99 3.67 11.81
CA ALA A 27 11.63 2.44 12.26
C ALA A 27 13.16 2.45 12.03
N LEU A 28 13.63 3.06 10.94
CA LEU A 28 15.06 3.27 10.71
C LEU A 28 15.68 4.20 11.77
N VAL A 29 14.98 5.28 12.17
CA VAL A 29 15.42 6.18 13.25
C VAL A 29 15.48 5.44 14.59
N GLU A 30 14.47 4.64 14.91
CA GLU A 30 14.42 3.81 16.12
C GLU A 30 15.58 2.79 16.17
N GLN A 31 16.09 2.36 15.02
CA GLN A 31 17.30 1.51 14.88
C GLN A 31 18.62 2.31 14.86
N GLY A 32 18.59 3.61 15.15
CA GLY A 32 19.79 4.47 15.26
C GLY A 32 20.33 5.00 13.93
N HIS A 33 19.54 4.97 12.85
CA HIS A 33 19.90 5.61 11.59
C HIS A 33 19.52 7.10 11.58
N ASP A 34 20.33 7.92 10.91
CA ASP A 34 20.05 9.36 10.68
C ASP A 34 19.28 9.49 9.36
N VAL A 35 17.96 9.65 9.43
CA VAL A 35 17.08 9.68 8.25
C VAL A 35 16.70 11.10 7.89
N THR A 36 16.86 11.45 6.62
CA THR A 36 16.38 12.71 6.04
C THR A 36 15.44 12.42 4.89
N VAL A 37 14.23 12.94 4.93
CA VAL A 37 13.24 12.88 3.84
C VAL A 37 13.34 14.16 3.02
N LEU A 38 13.61 14.03 1.72
CA LEU A 38 13.55 15.11 0.72
C LEU A 38 12.24 14.99 -0.06
N THR A 39 11.41 16.05 -0.01
CA THR A 39 10.06 16.03 -0.58
C THR A 39 9.63 17.40 -1.09
N SER A 40 8.45 17.51 -1.71
CA SER A 40 7.88 18.79 -2.13
C SER A 40 7.22 19.53 -0.97
N GLN A 41 7.31 20.87 -1.00
CA GLN A 41 6.45 21.76 -0.23
C GLN A 41 5.13 21.95 -1.01
N TYR A 42 4.34 20.88 -1.09
CA TYR A 42 3.10 20.89 -1.86
C TYR A 42 2.04 21.85 -1.33
N ASP A 43 2.12 22.21 -0.06
CA ASP A 43 1.35 23.24 0.59
C ASP A 43 2.32 24.31 1.13
N PRO A 44 2.20 25.58 0.67
CA PRO A 44 3.08 26.65 1.09
C PRO A 44 3.05 26.96 2.60
N SER A 45 2.00 26.55 3.32
CA SER A 45 1.88 26.72 4.77
C SER A 45 2.82 25.77 5.56
N LEU A 46 3.29 24.67 4.94
CA LEU A 46 4.19 23.73 5.58
C LEU A 46 5.61 24.33 5.73
N PRO A 47 6.30 24.04 6.85
CA PRO A 47 7.68 24.49 7.02
C PRO A 47 8.63 23.81 6.03
N ARG A 48 9.64 24.57 5.53
CA ARG A 48 10.68 24.01 4.63
C ARG A 48 11.55 22.98 5.31
N TYR A 49 11.79 23.11 6.59
CA TYR A 49 12.55 22.20 7.45
C TYR A 49 11.71 21.81 8.64
N ASP A 50 11.68 20.53 8.95
CA ASP A 50 10.84 19.97 9.98
C ASP A 50 11.47 18.71 10.58
N VAL A 51 11.00 18.27 11.72
CA VAL A 51 11.36 16.98 12.33
C VAL A 51 10.09 16.34 12.85
N MET A 52 9.79 15.12 12.38
CA MET A 52 8.66 14.32 12.83
C MET A 52 9.17 12.94 13.23
N ASP A 53 8.91 12.50 14.45
CA ASP A 53 9.35 11.20 14.99
C ASP A 53 10.86 10.94 14.81
N GLY A 54 11.69 12.00 14.98
CA GLY A 54 13.14 11.93 14.78
C GLY A 54 13.60 11.98 13.32
N VAL A 55 12.68 11.90 12.36
CA VAL A 55 12.95 12.01 10.92
C VAL A 55 13.08 13.48 10.52
N LYS A 56 14.22 13.84 9.91
CA LYS A 56 14.46 15.19 9.37
C LYS A 56 13.73 15.33 8.01
N ILE A 57 12.96 16.38 7.84
CA ILE A 57 12.18 16.63 6.63
C ILE A 57 12.69 17.91 5.95
N VAL A 58 12.99 17.80 4.66
CA VAL A 58 13.38 18.94 3.81
C VAL A 58 12.37 19.06 2.69
N ARG A 59 11.57 20.13 2.71
CA ARG A 59 10.55 20.41 1.69
C ARG A 59 11.05 21.46 0.70
N ILE A 60 10.92 21.17 -0.58
CA ILE A 60 11.31 22.06 -1.67
C ILE A 60 10.08 22.79 -2.21
N PRO A 61 10.10 24.13 -2.31
CA PRO A 61 9.00 24.89 -2.87
C PRO A 61 8.60 24.42 -4.26
N VAL A 62 7.30 24.29 -4.47
CA VAL A 62 6.72 23.94 -5.77
C VAL A 62 6.43 25.20 -6.56
N ALA A 63 7.07 25.33 -7.73
CA ALA A 63 6.83 26.45 -8.64
C ALA A 63 5.61 26.22 -9.55
N LEU A 64 5.39 24.95 -9.98
CA LEU A 64 4.28 24.61 -10.87
C LEU A 64 3.81 23.19 -10.58
N ARG A 65 2.48 22.99 -10.68
CA ARG A 65 1.85 21.65 -10.63
C ARG A 65 1.31 21.29 -12.00
N ILE A 66 1.60 20.05 -12.44
CA ILE A 66 1.06 19.47 -13.66
C ILE A 66 0.43 18.13 -13.28
N SER A 67 -0.90 18.11 -13.14
CA SER A 67 -1.62 16.94 -12.59
C SER A 67 -1.11 16.56 -11.20
N LYS A 68 -0.62 15.33 -11.01
CA LYS A 68 0.00 14.86 -9.76
C LYS A 68 1.51 15.12 -9.69
N GLY A 69 2.12 15.66 -10.76
CA GLY A 69 3.54 16.02 -10.78
C GLY A 69 3.80 17.45 -10.30
N VAL A 70 5.01 17.71 -9.81
CA VAL A 70 5.44 19.02 -9.33
C VAL A 70 6.77 19.40 -9.95
N LEU A 71 6.93 20.68 -10.27
CA LEU A 71 8.19 21.28 -10.72
C LEU A 71 8.78 22.10 -9.58
N MET A 72 10.01 21.76 -9.19
CA MET A 72 10.73 22.34 -8.06
C MET A 72 12.13 22.82 -8.52
N PRO A 73 12.31 24.10 -8.90
CA PRO A 73 13.59 24.59 -9.42
C PRO A 73 14.77 24.36 -8.46
N ASP A 74 14.55 24.53 -7.14
CA ASP A 74 15.59 24.36 -6.12
C ASP A 74 15.89 22.89 -5.78
N PHE A 75 15.19 21.93 -6.40
CA PHE A 75 15.34 20.51 -6.08
C PHE A 75 16.76 20.00 -6.39
N GLY A 76 17.29 20.36 -7.56
CA GLY A 76 18.61 19.90 -8.00
C GLY A 76 19.76 20.23 -7.05
N PRO A 77 19.97 21.51 -6.69
CA PRO A 77 20.99 21.93 -5.72
C PRO A 77 20.80 21.30 -4.34
N MET A 78 19.57 21.23 -3.82
CA MET A 78 19.32 20.63 -2.52
C MET A 78 19.55 19.11 -2.53
N ALA A 79 19.07 18.41 -3.55
CA ALA A 79 19.34 16.99 -3.75
C ALA A 79 20.84 16.69 -3.81
N TRP A 80 21.63 17.50 -4.51
CA TRP A 80 23.09 17.37 -4.54
C TRP A 80 23.71 17.53 -3.16
N LYS A 81 23.31 18.58 -2.43
CA LYS A 81 23.81 18.86 -1.07
C LYS A 81 23.51 17.72 -0.10
N LEU A 82 22.28 17.18 -0.13
CA LEU A 82 21.87 16.09 0.75
C LEU A 82 22.52 14.78 0.35
N SER A 83 22.59 14.45 -0.95
CA SER A 83 23.23 13.22 -1.43
C SER A 83 24.71 13.14 -1.01
N ARG A 84 25.45 14.26 -1.06
CA ARG A 84 26.85 14.30 -0.58
C ARG A 84 26.99 13.97 0.91
N ARG A 85 26.01 14.31 1.72
CA ARG A 85 26.02 14.12 3.19
C ARG A 85 25.48 12.76 3.63
N SER A 86 24.81 12.03 2.72
CA SER A 86 24.22 10.73 3.01
C SER A 86 25.17 9.59 2.71
N ASN A 87 24.96 8.44 3.33
CA ASN A 87 25.64 7.19 3.02
C ASN A 87 24.95 6.46 1.87
N VAL A 88 23.62 6.50 1.82
CA VAL A 88 22.77 5.82 0.84
C VAL A 88 21.62 6.74 0.42
N LEU A 89 21.19 6.61 -0.84
CA LEU A 89 19.99 7.23 -1.39
C LEU A 89 18.93 6.15 -1.56
N HIS A 90 17.74 6.39 -0.98
CA HIS A 90 16.60 5.52 -1.13
C HIS A 90 15.46 6.28 -1.85
N LEU A 91 15.10 5.82 -3.05
CA LEU A 91 14.16 6.47 -3.95
C LEU A 91 12.84 5.68 -3.99
N HIS A 92 11.72 6.39 -3.93
CA HIS A 92 10.40 5.77 -3.94
C HIS A 92 9.66 6.11 -5.25
N LEU A 93 9.50 5.10 -6.12
CA LEU A 93 8.85 5.26 -7.42
C LEU A 93 7.36 4.84 -7.37
N PRO A 94 6.52 5.48 -8.20
CA PRO A 94 6.85 6.40 -9.29
C PRO A 94 7.21 7.82 -8.82
N GLN A 95 8.33 8.37 -9.36
CA GLN A 95 8.80 9.72 -9.07
C GLN A 95 9.54 10.33 -10.29
N PHE A 96 9.20 11.56 -10.66
CA PHE A 96 9.76 12.22 -11.83
C PHE A 96 11.26 12.47 -11.72
N ASP A 97 11.76 12.87 -10.55
CA ASP A 97 13.16 13.27 -10.32
C ASP A 97 14.11 12.08 -10.10
N ALA A 98 13.61 10.85 -10.08
CA ALA A 98 14.38 9.65 -9.75
C ALA A 98 15.62 9.43 -10.64
N PRO A 99 15.59 9.64 -11.98
CA PRO A 99 16.78 9.48 -12.81
C PRO A 99 17.90 10.42 -12.42
N GLY A 100 17.54 11.68 -12.15
CA GLY A 100 18.51 12.70 -11.73
C GLY A 100 19.14 12.41 -10.37
N LEU A 101 18.36 11.82 -9.44
CA LEU A 101 18.86 11.37 -8.13
C LEU A 101 19.78 10.16 -8.28
N ALA A 102 19.36 9.15 -9.05
CA ALA A 102 20.18 7.97 -9.30
C ALA A 102 21.52 8.32 -9.98
N LEU A 103 21.51 9.26 -10.94
CA LEU A 103 22.74 9.77 -11.54
C LEU A 103 23.64 10.47 -10.52
N ARG A 104 23.08 11.26 -9.60
CA ARG A 104 23.84 11.89 -8.51
C ARG A 104 24.48 10.86 -7.60
N GLY A 105 23.75 9.78 -7.24
CA GLY A 105 24.31 8.65 -6.50
C GLY A 105 25.55 8.09 -7.20
N ARG A 106 25.46 7.80 -8.49
CA ARG A 106 26.58 7.29 -9.30
C ARG A 106 27.77 8.26 -9.31
N LEU A 107 27.54 9.56 -9.57
CA LEU A 107 28.60 10.57 -9.60
C LEU A 107 29.28 10.75 -8.24
N LEU A 108 28.52 10.63 -7.15
CA LEU A 108 29.02 10.77 -5.79
C LEU A 108 29.52 9.44 -5.19
N ARG A 109 29.47 8.34 -5.95
CA ARG A 109 29.79 6.98 -5.48
C ARG A 109 29.01 6.59 -4.23
N LYS A 110 27.71 6.94 -4.20
CA LYS A 110 26.76 6.58 -3.14
C LYS A 110 25.85 5.50 -3.65
N PRO A 111 25.60 4.43 -2.86
CA PRO A 111 24.61 3.44 -3.20
C PRO A 111 23.22 4.06 -3.41
N VAL A 112 22.51 3.55 -4.41
CA VAL A 112 21.13 3.93 -4.73
C VAL A 112 20.24 2.71 -4.67
N VAL A 113 19.31 2.71 -3.72
CA VAL A 113 18.23 1.75 -3.61
C VAL A 113 16.94 2.40 -4.13
N LEU A 114 16.17 1.65 -4.88
CA LEU A 114 14.93 2.14 -5.48
C LEU A 114 13.80 1.20 -5.09
N THR A 115 12.80 1.68 -4.34
CA THR A 115 11.57 0.92 -4.06
C THR A 115 10.49 1.29 -5.06
N TYR A 116 9.99 0.28 -5.78
CA TYR A 116 8.90 0.43 -6.73
C TYR A 116 7.59 0.02 -6.11
N HIS A 117 6.69 1.00 -5.91
CA HIS A 117 5.46 0.79 -5.18
C HIS A 117 4.31 0.28 -6.03
N CYS A 118 4.18 0.75 -7.26
CA CYS A 118 3.13 0.31 -8.19
C CYS A 118 3.41 0.73 -9.62
N ASP A 119 2.79 0.03 -10.57
CA ASP A 119 2.72 0.46 -11.96
C ASP A 119 1.81 1.69 -12.07
N LEU A 120 2.22 2.66 -12.87
CA LEU A 120 1.39 3.82 -13.16
C LEU A 120 0.47 3.47 -14.33
N GLN A 121 -0.84 3.62 -14.12
CA GLN A 121 -1.82 3.56 -15.20
C GLN A 121 -2.60 4.88 -15.22
N LEU A 122 -2.46 5.61 -16.32
CA LEU A 122 -3.16 6.87 -16.53
C LEU A 122 -4.45 6.62 -17.33
N PRO A 123 -5.50 7.41 -17.12
CA PRO A 123 -6.72 7.33 -17.91
C PRO A 123 -6.44 7.40 -19.42
N VAL A 124 -7.33 6.82 -20.24
CA VAL A 124 -7.19 6.78 -21.69
C VAL A 124 -7.16 8.21 -22.27
N GLY A 125 -6.17 8.52 -23.11
CA GLY A 125 -6.02 9.83 -23.79
C GLY A 125 -4.64 9.98 -24.42
N LEU A 126 -4.53 10.74 -25.51
CA LEU A 126 -3.25 10.96 -26.21
C LEU A 126 -2.20 11.62 -25.33
N PHE A 127 -2.61 12.65 -24.55
CA PHE A 127 -1.75 13.33 -23.60
C PHE A 127 -1.25 12.37 -22.52
N ASN A 128 -2.15 11.60 -21.94
CA ASN A 128 -1.82 10.61 -20.90
C ASN A 128 -0.89 9.51 -21.40
N LYS A 129 -1.07 9.04 -22.67
CA LYS A 129 -0.12 8.12 -23.32
C LYS A 129 1.29 8.70 -23.46
N ALA A 130 1.39 9.98 -23.79
CA ALA A 130 2.70 10.64 -23.88
C ALA A 130 3.35 10.76 -22.49
N VAL A 131 2.60 11.18 -21.49
CA VAL A 131 3.07 11.26 -20.10
C VAL A 131 3.50 9.89 -19.59
N ASP A 132 2.72 8.85 -19.84
CA ASP A 132 3.06 7.48 -19.46
C ASP A 132 4.38 7.00 -20.06
N ARG A 133 4.60 7.24 -21.37
CA ARG A 133 5.88 6.92 -22.03
C ARG A 133 7.06 7.64 -21.38
N VAL A 134 6.90 8.92 -21.06
CA VAL A 134 7.96 9.71 -20.41
C VAL A 134 8.25 9.16 -19.03
N VAL A 135 7.23 8.89 -18.21
CA VAL A 135 7.41 8.35 -16.86
C VAL A 135 8.04 6.95 -16.92
N GLN A 136 7.59 6.07 -17.82
CA GLN A 136 8.19 4.74 -17.99
C GLN A 136 9.64 4.82 -18.44
N PHE A 137 9.97 5.74 -19.35
CA PHE A 137 11.37 5.97 -19.75
C PHE A 137 12.22 6.43 -18.56
N GLN A 138 11.73 7.40 -17.78
CA GLN A 138 12.42 7.90 -16.60
C GLN A 138 12.61 6.80 -15.53
N ASN A 139 11.58 6.02 -15.26
CA ASN A 139 11.67 4.88 -14.35
C ASN A 139 12.73 3.87 -14.82
N ARG A 140 12.80 3.56 -16.13
CA ARG A 140 13.83 2.68 -16.69
C ARG A 140 15.23 3.23 -16.52
N VAL A 141 15.43 4.52 -16.74
CA VAL A 141 16.73 5.18 -16.52
C VAL A 141 17.11 5.11 -15.04
N ALA A 142 16.18 5.48 -14.15
CA ALA A 142 16.42 5.41 -12.70
C ALA A 142 16.78 3.97 -12.27
N GLY A 143 15.97 2.99 -12.70
CA GLY A 143 16.22 1.60 -12.38
C GLY A 143 17.54 1.06 -12.94
N ARG A 144 17.99 1.48 -14.11
CA ARG A 144 19.31 1.09 -14.64
C ARG A 144 20.46 1.66 -13.82
N LEU A 145 20.32 2.89 -13.34
CA LEU A 145 21.32 3.58 -12.54
C LEU A 145 21.35 3.15 -11.08
N ALA A 146 20.22 2.69 -10.54
CA ALA A 146 20.15 2.15 -9.17
C ALA A 146 20.97 0.88 -8.99
N ASP A 147 21.50 0.65 -7.81
CA ASP A 147 22.25 -0.57 -7.47
C ASP A 147 21.30 -1.72 -7.13
N VAL A 148 20.17 -1.42 -6.48
CA VAL A 148 19.11 -2.37 -6.11
C VAL A 148 17.76 -1.78 -6.45
N VAL A 149 16.84 -2.66 -6.89
CA VAL A 149 15.40 -2.37 -7.04
C VAL A 149 14.65 -3.26 -6.05
N ALA A 150 13.84 -2.65 -5.21
CA ALA A 150 13.04 -3.33 -4.20
C ALA A 150 11.54 -3.30 -4.54
N THR A 151 10.81 -4.33 -4.15
CA THR A 151 9.35 -4.39 -4.19
C THR A 151 8.82 -5.35 -3.13
N TYR A 152 7.49 -5.52 -3.01
CA TYR A 152 6.86 -6.25 -1.91
C TYR A 152 6.80 -7.76 -2.12
N THR A 153 6.58 -8.21 -3.37
CA THR A 153 6.45 -9.64 -3.70
C THR A 153 7.11 -9.98 -5.04
N ARG A 154 7.60 -11.22 -5.14
CA ARG A 154 8.12 -11.74 -6.41
C ARG A 154 7.00 -11.87 -7.45
N ASP A 155 5.80 -12.24 -7.01
CA ASP A 155 4.63 -12.36 -7.89
C ASP A 155 4.31 -11.04 -8.61
N TYR A 156 4.29 -9.92 -7.89
CA TYR A 156 4.13 -8.61 -8.52
C TYR A 156 5.27 -8.28 -9.49
N ALA A 157 6.50 -8.58 -9.07
CA ALA A 157 7.69 -8.24 -9.85
C ALA A 157 7.73 -8.93 -11.22
N ILE A 158 7.40 -10.23 -11.29
CA ILE A 158 7.43 -10.98 -12.56
C ILE A 158 6.34 -10.56 -13.54
N HIS A 159 5.23 -10.00 -13.04
CA HIS A 159 4.10 -9.54 -13.85
C HIS A 159 4.16 -8.03 -14.18
N SER A 160 4.96 -7.25 -13.46
CA SER A 160 5.12 -5.82 -13.74
C SER A 160 6.00 -5.59 -14.98
N PRO A 161 5.53 -4.81 -15.98
CA PRO A 161 6.34 -4.47 -17.15
C PRO A 161 7.65 -3.74 -16.83
N TYR A 162 7.68 -3.08 -15.67
CA TYR A 162 8.89 -2.39 -15.19
C TYR A 162 9.82 -3.31 -14.41
N LEU A 163 9.30 -4.07 -13.45
CA LEU A 163 10.13 -4.85 -12.52
C LEU A 163 10.67 -6.15 -13.13
N SER A 164 9.97 -6.76 -14.08
CA SER A 164 10.35 -8.06 -14.68
C SER A 164 11.76 -8.08 -15.24
N GLN A 165 12.27 -6.94 -15.75
CA GLN A 165 13.63 -6.81 -16.25
C GLN A 165 14.73 -6.86 -15.19
N TYR A 166 14.38 -6.77 -13.90
CA TYR A 166 15.33 -6.74 -12.77
C TYR A 166 15.29 -8.00 -11.90
N VAL A 167 14.33 -8.91 -12.11
CA VAL A 167 14.08 -10.09 -11.26
C VAL A 167 15.35 -10.90 -11.02
N ASP A 168 16.10 -11.23 -12.09
CA ASP A 168 17.30 -12.06 -12.01
C ASP A 168 18.60 -11.23 -12.00
N ARG A 169 18.54 -9.97 -11.66
CA ARG A 169 19.69 -9.06 -11.71
C ARG A 169 19.96 -8.34 -10.41
N LYS A 170 18.99 -7.61 -9.89
CA LYS A 170 19.14 -6.73 -8.73
C LYS A 170 17.81 -6.44 -7.98
N LEU A 171 16.82 -7.30 -8.18
CA LEU A 171 15.58 -7.19 -7.42
C LEU A 171 15.75 -7.78 -6.03
N VAL A 172 15.25 -7.09 -5.03
CA VAL A 172 15.09 -7.60 -3.67
C VAL A 172 13.62 -7.52 -3.25
N ILE A 173 13.17 -8.49 -2.47
CA ILE A 173 11.81 -8.51 -1.93
C ILE A 173 11.87 -8.08 -0.48
N VAL A 174 11.12 -7.02 -0.16
CA VAL A 174 11.06 -6.48 1.21
C VAL A 174 9.60 -6.32 1.61
N PRO A 175 9.15 -6.96 2.73
CA PRO A 175 7.79 -6.81 3.21
C PRO A 175 7.46 -5.35 3.52
N PRO A 176 6.25 -4.87 3.21
CA PRO A 176 5.87 -3.51 3.53
C PRO A 176 5.69 -3.32 5.04
N PRO A 177 6.05 -2.14 5.60
CA PRO A 177 5.88 -1.85 7.01
C PRO A 177 4.41 -1.58 7.34
N ILE A 178 3.81 -2.37 8.22
CA ILE A 178 2.41 -2.24 8.60
C ILE A 178 2.26 -2.12 10.11
N THR A 179 1.65 -1.05 10.55
CA THR A 179 1.29 -0.83 11.94
C THR A 179 -0.09 -0.19 12.04
N LEU A 180 -0.78 -0.46 13.13
CA LEU A 180 -2.04 0.15 13.51
C LEU A 180 -1.96 0.60 14.96
N ASN A 181 -2.68 1.65 15.31
CA ASN A 181 -2.80 2.09 16.68
C ASN A 181 -3.56 1.03 17.49
N PRO A 182 -3.14 0.73 18.73
CA PRO A 182 -3.93 -0.10 19.61
C PRO A 182 -5.31 0.53 19.87
N VAL A 183 -6.33 -0.30 20.07
CA VAL A 183 -7.69 0.16 20.34
C VAL A 183 -8.31 -0.70 21.42
N THR A 184 -9.07 -0.09 22.33
CA THR A 184 -9.80 -0.78 23.40
C THR A 184 -11.13 -1.35 22.89
N ASP A 185 -11.65 -2.39 23.54
CA ASP A 185 -12.98 -2.94 23.22
C ASP A 185 -14.10 -1.90 23.41
N ALA A 186 -13.92 -0.98 24.35
CA ALA A 186 -14.86 0.12 24.55
C ALA A 186 -14.90 1.07 23.33
N ALA A 187 -13.74 1.39 22.74
CA ALA A 187 -13.67 2.22 21.55
C ALA A 187 -14.25 1.50 20.31
N VAL A 188 -14.07 0.18 20.21
CA VAL A 188 -14.72 -0.63 19.15
C VAL A 188 -16.24 -0.63 19.30
N ARG A 189 -16.76 -0.82 20.54
CA ARG A 189 -18.22 -0.73 20.79
C ARG A 189 -18.76 0.67 20.44
N ALA A 190 -18.08 1.74 20.87
CA ALA A 190 -18.47 3.11 20.55
C ALA A 190 -18.49 3.37 19.03
N PHE A 191 -17.51 2.82 18.28
CA PHE A 191 -17.48 2.88 16.81
C PHE A 191 -18.69 2.14 16.21
N ARG A 192 -19.00 0.93 16.68
CA ARG A 192 -20.17 0.16 16.20
C ARG A 192 -21.48 0.88 16.50
N GLU A 193 -21.63 1.48 17.67
CA GLU A 193 -22.80 2.30 18.06
C GLU A 193 -22.91 3.55 17.18
N LYS A 194 -21.84 4.32 17.02
CA LYS A 194 -21.76 5.53 16.18
C LYS A 194 -22.25 5.25 14.76
N HIS A 195 -21.90 4.09 14.22
CA HIS A 195 -22.21 3.71 12.86
C HIS A 195 -23.45 2.78 12.76
N ALA A 196 -24.20 2.59 13.85
CA ALA A 196 -25.38 1.74 13.92
C ALA A 196 -25.15 0.35 13.26
N VAL A 197 -24.07 -0.30 13.65
CA VAL A 197 -23.67 -1.61 13.11
C VAL A 197 -24.56 -2.72 13.68
N GLY A 198 -24.81 -2.70 15.00
CA GLY A 198 -25.58 -3.76 15.68
C GLY A 198 -24.90 -5.13 15.52
N ASP A 199 -25.70 -6.18 15.35
CA ASP A 199 -25.25 -7.57 15.15
C ASP A 199 -25.19 -7.98 13.68
N ARG A 200 -25.23 -7.00 12.77
CA ARG A 200 -25.20 -7.20 11.32
C ARG A 200 -23.87 -7.77 10.87
N PRO A 201 -23.84 -8.68 9.86
CA PRO A 201 -22.62 -9.04 9.16
C PRO A 201 -22.02 -7.80 8.49
N VAL A 202 -20.71 -7.57 8.66
CA VAL A 202 -20.04 -6.34 8.21
C VAL A 202 -18.96 -6.63 7.19
N ILE A 203 -19.13 -6.09 6.00
CA ILE A 203 -18.13 -6.10 4.92
C ILE A 203 -17.40 -4.76 4.93
N GLY A 204 -16.06 -4.81 4.90
CA GLY A 204 -15.21 -3.61 4.84
C GLY A 204 -14.72 -3.31 3.43
N ILE A 205 -14.62 -2.03 3.09
CA ILE A 205 -13.71 -1.50 2.05
C ILE A 205 -12.86 -0.44 2.71
N SER A 206 -11.53 -0.53 2.51
CA SER A 206 -10.58 0.49 2.98
C SER A 206 -9.82 1.06 1.78
N ALA A 207 -10.43 2.03 1.09
CA ALA A 207 -9.88 2.62 -0.13
C ALA A 207 -10.50 4.01 -0.40
N ARG A 208 -9.80 4.86 -1.14
CA ARG A 208 -10.43 6.04 -1.74
C ARG A 208 -11.44 5.60 -2.82
N LEU A 209 -12.47 6.40 -3.03
CA LEU A 209 -13.44 6.17 -4.11
C LEU A 209 -12.80 6.55 -5.44
N ALA A 210 -12.18 5.59 -6.12
CA ALA A 210 -11.47 5.77 -7.36
C ALA A 210 -11.68 4.58 -8.29
N ALA A 211 -11.70 4.83 -9.60
CA ALA A 211 -12.07 3.83 -10.61
C ALA A 211 -11.21 2.57 -10.55
N GLU A 212 -9.91 2.71 -10.30
CA GLU A 212 -9.01 1.56 -10.17
C GLU A 212 -9.28 0.67 -8.95
N LYS A 213 -10.09 1.13 -7.98
CA LYS A 213 -10.46 0.37 -6.78
C LYS A 213 -11.68 -0.54 -6.98
N GLY A 214 -12.40 -0.38 -8.09
CA GLY A 214 -13.45 -1.30 -8.52
C GLY A 214 -14.62 -1.44 -7.53
N VAL A 215 -15.00 -0.36 -6.84
CA VAL A 215 -16.09 -0.37 -5.86
C VAL A 215 -17.39 -0.86 -6.48
N GLU A 216 -17.59 -0.63 -7.79
CA GLU A 216 -18.74 -1.13 -8.53
C GLU A 216 -18.86 -2.66 -8.53
N VAL A 217 -17.75 -3.39 -8.45
CA VAL A 217 -17.77 -4.87 -8.43
C VAL A 217 -18.46 -5.37 -7.15
N LEU A 218 -18.15 -4.76 -5.99
CA LEU A 218 -18.87 -5.09 -4.76
C LEU A 218 -20.34 -4.65 -4.82
N LEU A 219 -20.63 -3.43 -5.37
CA LEU A 219 -22.00 -2.98 -5.50
C LEU A 219 -22.83 -3.91 -6.42
N GLN A 220 -22.22 -4.49 -7.46
CA GLN A 220 -22.86 -5.49 -8.32
C GLN A 220 -23.02 -6.86 -7.64
N ALA A 221 -22.13 -7.21 -6.73
CA ALA A 221 -22.20 -8.44 -5.93
C ALA A 221 -23.28 -8.37 -4.82
N LEU A 222 -23.58 -7.15 -4.33
CA LEU A 222 -24.47 -6.93 -3.18
C LEU A 222 -25.86 -7.57 -3.30
N PRO A 223 -26.58 -7.55 -4.41
CA PRO A 223 -27.92 -8.18 -4.48
C PRO A 223 -27.90 -9.63 -4.02
N ARG A 224 -26.94 -10.44 -4.53
CA ARG A 224 -26.80 -11.84 -4.15
C ARG A 224 -26.35 -12.02 -2.70
N VAL A 225 -25.51 -11.11 -2.20
CA VAL A 225 -25.10 -11.15 -0.78
C VAL A 225 -26.28 -10.80 0.12
N ILE A 226 -27.11 -9.84 -0.24
CA ILE A 226 -28.33 -9.44 0.50
C ILE A 226 -29.36 -10.57 0.50
N ASP A 227 -29.52 -11.33 -0.60
CA ASP A 227 -30.39 -12.51 -0.63
C ASP A 227 -29.97 -13.55 0.41
N ALA A 228 -28.66 -13.73 0.64
CA ALA A 228 -28.13 -14.66 1.66
C ALA A 228 -28.11 -14.03 3.08
N TYR A 229 -27.83 -12.74 3.18
CA TYR A 229 -27.70 -12.00 4.43
C TYR A 229 -28.50 -10.68 4.34
N PRO A 230 -29.82 -10.70 4.61
CA PRO A 230 -30.70 -9.54 4.45
C PRO A 230 -30.29 -8.30 5.24
N ASP A 231 -29.55 -8.47 6.33
CA ASP A 231 -29.09 -7.36 7.19
C ASP A 231 -27.64 -6.95 6.94
N VAL A 232 -26.94 -7.49 5.93
CA VAL A 232 -25.54 -7.18 5.68
C VAL A 232 -25.29 -5.68 5.57
N LEU A 233 -24.15 -5.23 6.11
CA LEU A 233 -23.72 -3.84 6.06
C LEU A 233 -22.31 -3.71 5.46
N VAL A 234 -22.16 -2.87 4.44
CA VAL A 234 -20.86 -2.46 3.93
C VAL A 234 -20.42 -1.17 4.60
N LEU A 235 -19.23 -1.17 5.19
CA LEU A 235 -18.56 0.02 5.71
C LEU A 235 -17.40 0.39 4.80
N HIS A 236 -17.45 1.58 4.19
CA HIS A 236 -16.39 2.05 3.30
C HIS A 236 -15.60 3.18 3.95
N ALA A 237 -14.40 2.86 4.42
CA ALA A 237 -13.42 3.81 4.95
C ALA A 237 -12.52 4.34 3.84
N GLY A 238 -12.42 5.65 3.71
CA GLY A 238 -11.56 6.32 2.74
C GLY A 238 -12.16 7.61 2.17
N PRO A 239 -11.33 8.45 1.55
CA PRO A 239 -11.81 9.66 0.90
C PRO A 239 -12.78 9.30 -0.23
N HIS A 240 -13.95 9.95 -0.26
CA HIS A 240 -15.00 9.70 -1.25
C HIS A 240 -15.59 10.99 -1.85
N LYS A 241 -15.13 12.16 -1.37
CA LYS A 241 -15.57 13.48 -1.88
C LYS A 241 -14.37 14.23 -2.43
N ASN A 242 -14.57 14.97 -3.52
CA ASN A 242 -13.57 15.85 -4.12
C ASN A 242 -12.25 15.14 -4.46
N ILE A 243 -12.30 13.89 -4.92
CA ILE A 243 -11.14 13.13 -5.36
C ILE A 243 -10.76 13.62 -6.76
N LEU A 244 -9.59 14.21 -6.87
CA LEU A 244 -9.11 14.78 -8.12
C LEU A 244 -9.09 13.75 -9.26
N GLY A 245 -9.86 14.00 -10.31
CA GLY A 245 -9.97 13.16 -11.50
C GLY A 245 -10.93 11.98 -11.37
N GLU A 246 -11.70 11.88 -10.26
CA GLU A 246 -12.64 10.80 -10.01
C GLU A 246 -14.11 11.29 -9.96
N GLU A 247 -14.36 12.52 -10.36
CA GLU A 247 -15.70 13.15 -10.28
C GLU A 247 -16.72 12.37 -11.14
N ALA A 248 -16.34 11.95 -12.34
CA ALA A 248 -17.19 11.17 -13.24
C ALA A 248 -17.47 9.75 -12.67
N TYR A 249 -16.46 9.13 -12.04
CA TYR A 249 -16.62 7.84 -11.38
C TYR A 249 -17.59 7.94 -10.20
N ALA A 250 -17.39 8.91 -9.32
CA ALA A 250 -18.28 9.14 -8.18
C ALA A 250 -19.73 9.43 -8.62
N ALA A 251 -19.92 10.22 -9.70
CA ALA A 251 -21.24 10.50 -10.27
C ALA A 251 -21.91 9.23 -10.81
N ARG A 252 -21.15 8.35 -11.48
CA ARG A 252 -21.64 7.06 -12.00
C ARG A 252 -22.13 6.12 -10.90
N LEU A 253 -21.44 6.11 -9.74
CA LEU A 253 -21.80 5.21 -8.64
C LEU A 253 -22.90 5.74 -7.72
N ARG A 254 -23.22 7.04 -7.79
CA ARG A 254 -24.24 7.65 -6.92
C ARG A 254 -25.58 6.91 -6.93
N PRO A 255 -26.18 6.55 -8.08
CA PRO A 255 -27.44 5.81 -8.09
C PRO A 255 -27.37 4.47 -7.36
N LEU A 256 -26.24 3.77 -7.45
CA LEU A 256 -26.02 2.50 -6.74
C LEU A 256 -25.91 2.71 -5.23
N PHE A 257 -25.22 3.76 -4.78
CA PHE A 257 -25.17 4.10 -3.35
C PHE A 257 -26.56 4.48 -2.81
N GLU A 258 -27.38 5.16 -3.60
CA GLU A 258 -28.78 5.48 -3.25
C GLU A 258 -29.64 4.21 -3.18
N GLN A 259 -29.48 3.30 -4.15
CA GLN A 259 -30.16 1.99 -4.16
C GLN A 259 -29.84 1.15 -2.92
N PHE A 260 -28.57 1.12 -2.51
CA PHE A 260 -28.11 0.31 -1.38
C PHE A 260 -27.92 1.09 -0.08
N GLN A 261 -28.55 2.25 0.11
CA GLN A 261 -28.36 3.14 1.27
C GLN A 261 -28.59 2.45 2.64
N ALA A 262 -29.42 1.40 2.70
CA ALA A 262 -29.65 0.61 3.92
C ALA A 262 -28.49 -0.35 4.23
N HIS A 263 -27.69 -0.70 3.23
CA HIS A 263 -26.63 -1.72 3.27
C HIS A 263 -25.23 -1.15 3.06
N TYR A 264 -25.08 0.14 2.76
CA TYR A 264 -23.78 0.74 2.41
C TYR A 264 -23.57 2.09 3.08
N LYS A 265 -22.47 2.25 3.81
CA LYS A 265 -22.11 3.50 4.49
C LYS A 265 -20.72 3.98 4.09
N LEU A 266 -20.65 5.21 3.58
CA LEU A 266 -19.41 5.93 3.31
C LEU A 266 -18.96 6.67 4.58
N LEU A 267 -17.86 6.24 5.19
CA LEU A 267 -17.38 6.75 6.48
C LEU A 267 -16.44 7.95 6.34
N GLY A 268 -15.82 8.13 5.16
CA GLY A 268 -14.75 9.09 4.99
C GLY A 268 -13.40 8.55 5.46
N THR A 269 -12.43 9.44 5.58
CA THR A 269 -11.07 9.08 5.99
C THR A 269 -11.02 8.80 7.49
N LEU A 270 -10.64 7.57 7.86
CA LEU A 270 -10.41 7.16 9.24
C LEU A 270 -8.91 7.14 9.53
N GLN A 271 -8.51 7.47 10.75
CA GLN A 271 -7.11 7.48 11.20
C GLN A 271 -6.99 7.03 12.66
N GLY A 272 -5.77 6.65 13.05
CA GLY A 272 -5.47 6.30 14.43
C GLY A 272 -6.32 5.15 14.96
N GLU A 273 -6.86 5.30 16.17
CA GLU A 273 -7.71 4.30 16.85
C GLU A 273 -9.02 4.03 16.10
N GLU A 274 -9.59 5.04 15.45
CA GLU A 274 -10.84 4.89 14.71
C GLU A 274 -10.68 3.95 13.49
N LEU A 275 -9.52 3.99 12.82
CA LEU A 275 -9.19 3.06 11.74
C LEU A 275 -9.06 1.63 12.26
N THR A 276 -8.44 1.43 13.42
CA THR A 276 -8.33 0.10 14.01
C THR A 276 -9.68 -0.41 14.50
N ALA A 277 -10.51 0.46 15.09
CA ALA A 277 -11.88 0.13 15.48
C ALA A 277 -12.74 -0.28 14.28
N PHE A 278 -12.55 0.39 13.13
CA PHE A 278 -13.17 -0.01 11.87
C PHE A 278 -12.77 -1.46 11.51
N TYR A 279 -11.46 -1.79 11.42
CA TYR A 279 -11.05 -3.16 11.09
C TYR A 279 -11.60 -4.18 12.08
N ARG A 280 -11.55 -3.93 13.38
CA ARG A 280 -12.10 -4.83 14.42
C ARG A 280 -13.62 -4.98 14.38
N SER A 281 -14.31 -4.12 13.66
CA SER A 281 -15.77 -4.19 13.49
C SER A 281 -16.19 -5.00 12.27
N LEU A 282 -15.24 -5.46 11.43
CA LEU A 282 -15.51 -6.19 10.19
C LEU A 282 -15.58 -7.70 10.42
N ASP A 283 -16.41 -8.38 9.62
CA ASP A 283 -16.38 -9.82 9.45
C ASP A 283 -15.52 -10.26 8.27
N LEU A 284 -15.41 -9.41 7.22
CA LEU A 284 -14.46 -9.56 6.14
C LEU A 284 -14.11 -8.21 5.50
N LEU A 285 -12.97 -8.15 4.81
CA LEU A 285 -12.56 -7.02 3.97
C LEU A 285 -12.61 -7.41 2.50
N CYS A 286 -13.13 -6.52 1.63
CA CYS A 286 -13.08 -6.71 0.17
C CYS A 286 -11.99 -5.83 -0.46
N ILE A 287 -11.24 -6.40 -1.42
CA ILE A 287 -10.34 -5.69 -2.32
C ILE A 287 -10.74 -6.02 -3.76
N CYS A 288 -11.37 -5.06 -4.41
CA CYS A 288 -11.95 -5.19 -5.75
C CYS A 288 -11.11 -4.48 -6.82
N SER A 289 -9.84 -4.18 -6.56
CA SER A 289 -8.99 -3.42 -7.48
C SER A 289 -8.95 -4.03 -8.88
N LEU A 290 -8.95 -3.16 -9.91
CA LEU A 290 -9.11 -3.58 -11.31
C LEU A 290 -7.81 -3.61 -12.11
N ASN A 291 -6.71 -3.08 -11.56
CA ASN A 291 -5.45 -3.00 -12.30
C ASN A 291 -4.21 -2.94 -11.40
N SER A 292 -3.02 -3.01 -12.01
CA SER A 292 -1.71 -3.09 -11.35
C SER A 292 -1.23 -1.81 -10.65
N THR A 293 -2.08 -0.77 -10.54
CA THR A 293 -1.81 0.35 -9.61
C THR A 293 -1.94 -0.10 -8.14
N GLU A 294 -2.61 -1.23 -7.89
CA GLU A 294 -2.56 -1.95 -6.63
C GLU A 294 -1.51 -3.05 -6.74
N SER A 295 -0.48 -3.01 -5.91
CA SER A 295 0.66 -3.93 -5.98
C SER A 295 0.74 -4.95 -4.83
N PHE A 296 -0.05 -4.73 -3.78
CA PHE A 296 -0.04 -5.59 -2.59
C PHE A 296 -1.36 -5.51 -1.80
N GLY A 297 -1.91 -4.30 -1.64
CA GLY A 297 -3.08 -4.07 -0.78
C GLY A 297 -2.71 -4.12 0.70
N LEU A 298 -1.99 -3.10 1.19
CA LEU A 298 -1.55 -2.99 2.60
C LEU A 298 -2.71 -3.18 3.59
N VAL A 299 -3.89 -2.72 3.22
CA VAL A 299 -5.13 -2.82 4.00
C VAL A 299 -5.56 -4.27 4.29
N GLN A 300 -5.12 -5.24 3.47
CA GLN A 300 -5.36 -6.66 3.73
C GLN A 300 -4.66 -7.10 5.03
N ILE A 301 -3.39 -6.75 5.16
CA ILE A 301 -2.62 -7.07 6.36
C ILE A 301 -3.18 -6.31 7.57
N GLU A 302 -3.61 -5.05 7.37
CA GLU A 302 -4.28 -4.28 8.43
C GLU A 302 -5.57 -4.98 8.91
N ALA A 303 -6.35 -5.60 8.02
CA ALA A 303 -7.50 -6.41 8.38
C ALA A 303 -7.09 -7.75 9.03
N MET A 304 -6.19 -8.51 8.39
CA MET A 304 -5.77 -9.85 8.83
C MET A 304 -5.16 -9.86 10.23
N ARG A 305 -4.36 -8.83 10.59
CA ARG A 305 -3.82 -8.69 11.96
C ARG A 305 -4.87 -8.36 13.01
N ASN A 306 -6.11 -8.09 12.61
CA ASN A 306 -7.28 -7.95 13.47
C ASN A 306 -8.22 -9.17 13.37
N GLY A 307 -7.76 -10.29 12.82
CA GLY A 307 -8.56 -11.51 12.67
C GLY A 307 -9.64 -11.42 11.60
N VAL A 308 -9.49 -10.50 10.63
CA VAL A 308 -10.48 -10.26 9.57
C VAL A 308 -10.01 -10.89 8.26
N PRO A 309 -10.71 -11.89 7.71
CA PRO A 309 -10.41 -12.48 6.42
C PRO A 309 -10.68 -11.50 5.27
N VAL A 310 -10.16 -11.83 4.07
CA VAL A 310 -10.21 -10.95 2.91
C VAL A 310 -10.74 -11.67 1.68
N ALA A 311 -11.68 -11.05 0.97
CA ALA A 311 -12.00 -11.40 -0.41
C ALA A 311 -11.18 -10.48 -1.34
N ALA A 312 -10.15 -11.03 -2.00
CA ALA A 312 -9.20 -10.28 -2.81
C ALA A 312 -9.32 -10.61 -4.30
N CYS A 313 -9.15 -9.60 -5.16
CA CYS A 313 -9.07 -9.82 -6.60
C CYS A 313 -7.75 -10.50 -7.01
N ASN A 314 -7.80 -11.31 -8.09
CA ASN A 314 -6.67 -12.08 -8.63
C ASN A 314 -5.66 -11.20 -9.40
N LEU A 315 -5.29 -10.04 -8.85
CA LEU A 315 -4.20 -9.24 -9.39
C LEU A 315 -2.85 -9.72 -8.83
N PRO A 316 -1.79 -9.73 -9.65
CA PRO A 316 -0.43 -9.99 -9.19
C PRO A 316 -0.06 -9.10 -7.99
N GLY A 317 0.53 -9.69 -6.97
CA GLY A 317 0.85 -9.02 -5.71
C GLY A 317 -0.34 -8.88 -4.77
N VAL A 318 -1.52 -8.48 -5.24
CA VAL A 318 -2.74 -8.31 -4.42
C VAL A 318 -3.24 -9.66 -3.87
N ARG A 319 -3.17 -10.72 -4.67
CA ARG A 319 -3.52 -12.07 -4.23
C ARG A 319 -2.56 -12.66 -3.18
N GLN A 320 -1.36 -12.10 -3.04
CA GLN A 320 -0.30 -12.69 -2.21
C GLN A 320 -0.62 -12.74 -0.70
N PRO A 321 -1.16 -11.69 -0.06
CA PRO A 321 -1.55 -11.79 1.35
C PRO A 321 -2.50 -12.97 1.62
N VAL A 322 -3.54 -13.14 0.82
CA VAL A 322 -4.50 -14.25 0.97
C VAL A 322 -3.83 -15.59 0.71
N THR A 323 -3.07 -15.71 -0.39
CA THR A 323 -2.41 -16.99 -0.73
C THR A 323 -1.32 -17.40 0.25
N MET A 324 -0.63 -16.45 0.88
CA MET A 324 0.37 -16.73 1.91
C MET A 324 -0.25 -17.13 3.25
N THR A 325 -1.31 -16.45 3.66
CA THR A 325 -1.90 -16.62 4.99
C THR A 325 -3.03 -17.65 5.05
N GLY A 326 -3.72 -17.88 3.94
CA GLY A 326 -4.98 -18.63 3.91
C GLY A 326 -6.15 -17.89 4.58
N MET A 327 -6.00 -16.57 4.83
CA MET A 327 -7.04 -15.76 5.45
C MET A 327 -7.97 -15.14 4.39
N GLY A 328 -8.71 -15.97 3.68
CA GLY A 328 -9.71 -15.50 2.74
C GLY A 328 -9.67 -16.22 1.39
N GLU A 329 -10.29 -15.60 0.40
CA GLU A 329 -10.43 -16.14 -0.96
C GLU A 329 -9.96 -15.16 -2.03
N VAL A 330 -9.49 -15.69 -3.15
CA VAL A 330 -9.08 -14.92 -4.33
C VAL A 330 -10.10 -15.12 -5.43
N THR A 331 -10.62 -14.03 -5.99
CA THR A 331 -11.63 -14.02 -7.06
C THR A 331 -11.09 -13.38 -8.33
N GLU A 332 -11.62 -13.72 -9.49
CA GLU A 332 -11.22 -13.09 -10.74
C GLU A 332 -11.52 -11.59 -10.74
N VAL A 333 -10.68 -10.83 -11.44
CA VAL A 333 -10.77 -9.37 -11.49
C VAL A 333 -12.07 -8.95 -12.17
N GLY A 334 -12.89 -8.16 -11.47
CA GLY A 334 -14.15 -7.63 -12.00
C GLY A 334 -15.32 -8.63 -12.00
N ASP A 335 -15.13 -9.84 -11.49
CA ASP A 335 -16.18 -10.86 -11.41
C ASP A 335 -17.00 -10.66 -10.12
N ALA A 336 -18.13 -9.99 -10.26
CA ALA A 336 -19.04 -9.70 -9.14
C ALA A 336 -19.75 -10.96 -8.61
N GLU A 337 -20.01 -11.94 -9.46
CA GLU A 337 -20.66 -13.19 -9.07
C GLU A 337 -19.71 -14.05 -8.22
N ALA A 338 -18.48 -14.25 -8.68
CA ALA A 338 -17.46 -14.94 -7.91
C ALA A 338 -17.14 -14.21 -6.58
N LEU A 339 -17.16 -12.87 -6.58
CA LEU A 339 -17.00 -12.09 -5.35
C LEU A 339 -18.15 -12.32 -4.38
N ALA A 340 -19.39 -12.33 -4.85
CA ALA A 340 -20.56 -12.59 -4.00
C ALA A 340 -20.46 -13.99 -3.36
N GLU A 341 -20.10 -15.01 -4.15
CA GLU A 341 -19.91 -16.37 -3.64
C GLU A 341 -18.81 -16.46 -2.59
N ALA A 342 -17.66 -15.81 -2.84
CA ALA A 342 -16.54 -15.77 -1.90
C ALA A 342 -16.97 -15.08 -0.58
N ILE A 343 -17.67 -13.95 -0.66
CA ILE A 343 -18.21 -13.25 0.52
C ILE A 343 -19.12 -14.19 1.33
N ILE A 344 -20.06 -14.84 0.67
CA ILE A 344 -21.02 -15.74 1.33
C ILE A 344 -20.29 -16.92 2.00
N ARG A 345 -19.31 -17.55 1.32
CA ARG A 345 -18.51 -18.63 1.90
C ARG A 345 -17.71 -18.16 3.11
N ILE A 346 -17.04 -16.99 3.01
CA ILE A 346 -16.27 -16.44 4.12
C ILE A 346 -17.16 -16.14 5.33
N LEU A 347 -18.34 -15.56 5.13
CA LEU A 347 -19.28 -15.26 6.22
C LEU A 347 -19.83 -16.54 6.87
N ASN A 348 -20.11 -17.59 6.09
CA ASN A 348 -20.59 -18.88 6.60
C ASN A 348 -19.53 -19.63 7.40
N GLU A 349 -18.27 -19.54 7.00
CA GLU A 349 -17.17 -20.35 7.55
C GLU A 349 -16.03 -19.47 8.09
N ARG A 350 -16.34 -18.31 8.67
CA ARG A 350 -15.37 -17.27 9.04
C ARG A 350 -14.19 -17.84 9.85
N GLU A 351 -14.47 -18.72 10.80
CA GLU A 351 -13.45 -19.32 11.67
C GLU A 351 -12.39 -20.11 10.88
N ARG A 352 -12.77 -20.70 9.76
CA ARG A 352 -11.85 -21.41 8.86
C ARG A 352 -10.75 -20.51 8.30
N TYR A 353 -11.03 -19.22 8.15
CA TYR A 353 -10.11 -18.23 7.54
C TYR A 353 -9.32 -17.43 8.58
N VAL A 354 -9.64 -17.52 9.86
CA VAL A 354 -8.89 -16.80 10.91
C VAL A 354 -7.57 -17.52 11.20
N ARG A 355 -6.48 -16.76 11.28
CA ARG A 355 -5.13 -17.24 11.62
C ARG A 355 -4.56 -16.41 12.75
N ASP A 356 -3.38 -16.79 13.21
CA ASP A 356 -2.65 -16.08 14.27
C ASP A 356 -2.34 -14.63 13.88
N PRO A 357 -3.00 -13.63 14.49
CA PRO A 357 -2.80 -12.23 14.16
C PRO A 357 -1.44 -11.70 14.61
N ASP A 358 -0.83 -12.30 15.63
CA ASP A 358 0.47 -11.86 16.17
C ASP A 358 1.59 -12.26 15.20
N LEU A 359 1.52 -13.46 14.61
CA LEU A 359 2.46 -13.88 13.58
C LEU A 359 2.36 -13.00 12.32
N ILE A 360 1.13 -12.63 11.94
CA ILE A 360 0.91 -11.72 10.82
C ILE A 360 1.47 -10.34 11.15
N ALA A 361 1.18 -9.80 12.33
CA ALA A 361 1.70 -8.51 12.77
C ALA A 361 3.24 -8.50 12.79
N ALA A 362 3.87 -9.52 13.35
CA ALA A 362 5.33 -9.66 13.39
C ALA A 362 5.96 -9.77 11.99
N SER A 363 5.28 -10.41 11.03
CA SER A 363 5.79 -10.59 9.66
C SER A 363 5.85 -9.30 8.85
N PHE A 364 5.08 -8.29 9.23
CA PHE A 364 4.99 -6.98 8.57
C PHE A 364 5.34 -5.83 9.53
N ASP A 365 6.02 -6.13 10.63
CA ASP A 365 6.45 -5.12 11.59
C ASP A 365 7.41 -4.12 10.93
N PRO A 366 7.23 -2.81 11.11
CA PRO A 366 8.13 -1.79 10.58
C PRO A 366 9.60 -1.99 10.96
N ALA A 367 9.89 -2.52 12.16
CA ALA A 367 11.25 -2.82 12.58
C ALA A 367 11.89 -3.93 11.73
N GLN A 368 11.12 -4.96 11.33
CA GLN A 368 11.59 -6.00 10.42
C GLN A 368 11.88 -5.42 9.03
N THR A 369 10.95 -4.63 8.48
CA THR A 369 11.16 -3.95 7.19
C THR A 369 12.40 -3.06 7.22
N ALA A 370 12.59 -2.27 8.29
CA ALA A 370 13.76 -1.41 8.46
C ALA A 370 15.06 -2.23 8.55
N ALA A 371 15.05 -3.36 9.28
CA ALA A 371 16.21 -4.25 9.38
C ALA A 371 16.59 -4.88 8.01
N GLU A 372 15.59 -5.24 7.18
CA GLU A 372 15.86 -5.72 5.81
C GLU A 372 16.52 -4.63 4.95
N TYR A 373 15.98 -3.40 4.98
CA TYR A 373 16.62 -2.29 4.26
C TYR A 373 17.99 -1.95 4.81
N ALA A 374 18.17 -1.95 6.13
CA ALA A 374 19.49 -1.70 6.74
C ALA A 374 20.53 -2.70 6.25
N ARG A 375 20.19 -4.00 6.16
CA ARG A 375 21.07 -5.04 5.58
C ARG A 375 21.42 -4.76 4.12
N VAL A 376 20.44 -4.36 3.31
CA VAL A 376 20.67 -3.97 1.92
C VAL A 376 21.60 -2.77 1.83
N PHE A 377 21.36 -1.73 2.64
CA PHE A 377 22.17 -0.51 2.66
C PHE A 377 23.61 -0.80 3.10
N GLU A 378 23.78 -1.58 4.15
CA GLU A 378 25.12 -2.00 4.65
C GLU A 378 25.89 -2.81 3.63
N ALA A 379 25.28 -3.82 3.03
CA ALA A 379 25.90 -4.61 1.99
C ALA A 379 26.43 -3.73 0.85
N LEU A 380 25.60 -2.80 0.35
CA LEU A 380 25.99 -1.90 -0.73
C LEU A 380 27.07 -0.91 -0.31
N CYS A 381 27.02 -0.37 0.91
CA CYS A 381 28.06 0.54 1.44
C CYS A 381 29.43 -0.13 1.57
N HIS A 382 29.48 -1.45 1.76
CA HIS A 382 30.70 -2.24 1.83
C HIS A 382 31.10 -2.88 0.48
N GLY A 383 30.43 -2.50 -0.62
CA GLY A 383 30.73 -3.00 -1.97
C GLY A 383 30.22 -4.42 -2.24
N GLY A 384 29.35 -4.95 -1.38
CA GLY A 384 28.66 -6.22 -1.57
C GLY A 384 27.40 -6.09 -2.42
N HIS A 385 26.79 -7.22 -2.77
CA HIS A 385 25.50 -7.30 -3.41
C HIS A 385 24.54 -8.06 -2.49
N PRO A 386 23.35 -7.50 -2.15
CA PRO A 386 22.36 -8.22 -1.37
C PRO A 386 21.81 -9.42 -2.17
N ALA A 387 21.33 -10.44 -1.44
CA ALA A 387 20.70 -11.61 -2.05
C ALA A 387 19.50 -11.17 -2.92
N GLN A 388 19.44 -11.71 -4.14
CA GLN A 388 18.49 -11.29 -5.16
C GLN A 388 17.26 -12.20 -5.17
N SER A 389 16.08 -11.61 -5.34
CA SER A 389 14.79 -12.30 -5.60
C SER A 389 14.42 -13.40 -4.60
N ILE A 390 15.11 -13.48 -3.46
CA ILE A 390 14.76 -14.39 -2.37
C ILE A 390 13.60 -13.76 -1.60
N GLU A 391 12.53 -14.52 -1.43
CA GLU A 391 11.45 -14.06 -0.58
C GLU A 391 11.90 -14.05 0.89
N PRO A 392 11.45 -13.07 1.67
CA PRO A 392 11.89 -12.94 3.05
C PRO A 392 11.34 -14.11 3.90
N PRO A 393 12.11 -14.57 4.92
CA PRO A 393 11.68 -15.68 5.79
C PRO A 393 10.33 -15.46 6.48
N ALA A 394 9.89 -14.22 6.59
CA ALA A 394 8.55 -13.86 7.07
C ALA A 394 7.45 -14.49 6.21
N TYR A 395 7.61 -14.52 4.89
CA TYR A 395 6.62 -15.10 3.97
C TYR A 395 6.56 -16.62 4.07
N ASP A 396 7.70 -17.28 4.29
CA ASP A 396 7.74 -18.73 4.52
C ASP A 396 7.04 -19.11 5.83
N ARG A 397 7.20 -18.29 6.89
CA ARG A 397 6.46 -18.48 8.14
C ARG A 397 4.95 -18.37 7.96
N LEU A 398 4.49 -17.39 7.16
CA LEU A 398 3.08 -17.24 6.85
C LEU A 398 2.52 -18.44 6.07
N ARG A 399 3.27 -18.96 5.09
CA ARG A 399 2.89 -20.18 4.35
C ARG A 399 2.85 -21.40 5.27
N ALA A 400 3.84 -21.56 6.13
CA ALA A 400 3.85 -22.65 7.12
C ALA A 400 2.66 -22.57 8.09
N MET A 401 2.27 -21.37 8.53
CA MET A 401 1.07 -21.16 9.33
C MET A 401 -0.19 -21.58 8.56
N ARG A 402 -0.31 -21.22 7.29
CA ARG A 402 -1.42 -21.64 6.42
C ARG A 402 -1.50 -23.16 6.30
N ASP A 403 -0.36 -23.79 6.01
CA ASP A 403 -0.28 -25.23 5.71
C ASP A 403 -0.49 -26.11 6.97
N ASN A 404 -0.17 -25.59 8.16
CA ASN A 404 -0.39 -26.23 9.44
C ASN A 404 -1.77 -25.94 10.06
N ALA A 405 -2.62 -25.16 9.38
CA ALA A 405 -3.99 -24.96 9.85
C ALA A 405 -4.74 -26.30 9.84
N PRO A 406 -5.55 -26.61 10.88
CA PRO A 406 -6.30 -27.85 10.91
C PRO A 406 -7.15 -27.95 9.63
N PRO A 407 -7.22 -29.13 8.98
CA PRO A 407 -8.07 -29.33 7.83
C PRO A 407 -9.50 -28.96 8.25
N SER A 408 -10.16 -28.14 7.43
CA SER A 408 -11.58 -27.84 7.64
C SER A 408 -12.32 -29.15 7.84
N THR A 409 -13.03 -29.27 8.96
CA THR A 409 -13.99 -30.36 9.15
C THR A 409 -15.02 -30.19 8.04
N ILE A 410 -14.84 -30.89 6.93
CA ILE A 410 -15.86 -31.02 5.90
C ILE A 410 -16.99 -31.78 6.60
N LEU A 411 -18.02 -31.05 7.00
CA LEU A 411 -19.28 -31.66 7.31
C LEU A 411 -19.78 -32.26 5.99
N THR A 412 -19.60 -33.60 5.89
CA THR A 412 -20.23 -34.43 4.86
C THR A 412 -21.73 -34.38 5.01
#